data_467cb976cb274e645707a2ece4f7481c
#
_entry.id   467cb976cb274e645707a2ece4f7481c
#
_cell.length_a   1.000
_cell.length_b   1.000
_cell.length_c   1.000
_cell.angle_alpha   90.00
_cell.angle_beta   90.00
_cell.angle_gamma   90.00
#
_symmetry.space_group_name_H-M   'P 1'
#
loop_
_entity.id
_entity.type
_entity.pdbx_description
1 polymer ?
#
loop_
_entity_poly.entity_id
_entity_poly.type
_entity_poly.pdbx_seq_one_letter_code
_entity_poly.pdbx_strand_id
1 'polypeptide(L)' 'MSNDLAAKVKSEMYKQDITQKRLAELLGVSAPYVSDIINGRRTGKKAQQHVKHIRKILGI' A
#
# COMPACT_ATOMS: atom_id res chain seq x y z
N MET A 1 4.15 4.49 6.57
CA MET A 1 4.95 3.31 6.20
C MET A 1 6.42 3.69 6.26
N SER A 2 7.27 2.84 6.79
CA SER A 2 8.71 3.12 6.82
C SER A 2 9.31 3.07 5.42
N ASN A 3 10.48 3.71 5.23
CA ASN A 3 11.14 3.72 3.93
C ASN A 3 11.44 2.31 3.42
N ASP A 4 11.91 1.43 4.30
CA ASP A 4 12.23 0.04 3.93
C ASP A 4 10.97 -0.72 3.50
N LEU A 5 9.89 -0.55 4.24
CA LEU A 5 8.63 -1.20 3.91
C LEU A 5 8.02 -0.62 2.64
N ALA A 6 8.10 0.70 2.46
CA ALA A 6 7.62 1.35 1.24
C ALA A 6 8.35 0.82 0.00
N ALA A 7 9.68 0.71 0.08
CA ALA A 7 10.49 0.17 -0.99
C ALA A 7 10.11 -1.29 -1.29
N LYS A 8 9.91 -2.09 -0.26
CA LYS A 8 9.50 -3.50 -0.40
C LYS A 8 8.12 -3.62 -1.05
N VAL A 9 7.17 -2.80 -0.63
CA VAL A 9 5.84 -2.77 -1.20
C VAL A 9 5.90 -2.41 -2.69
N LYS A 10 6.62 -1.34 -3.04
CA LYS A 10 6.76 -0.90 -4.43
C LYS A 10 7.41 -1.98 -5.29
N SER A 11 8.47 -2.62 -4.78
CA SER A 11 9.17 -3.70 -5.48
C SER A 11 8.24 -4.89 -5.72
N GLU A 12 7.48 -5.28 -4.71
CA GLU A 12 6.55 -6.40 -4.81
C GLU A 12 5.39 -6.11 -5.76
N MET A 13 4.88 -4.87 -5.74
CA MET A 13 3.86 -4.43 -6.69
C MET A 13 4.35 -4.58 -8.13
N TYR A 14 5.59 -4.16 -8.38
CA TYR A 14 6.20 -4.28 -9.69
C TYR A 14 6.33 -5.75 -10.11
N LYS A 15 6.83 -6.60 -9.22
CA LYS A 15 7.00 -8.03 -9.48
C LYS A 15 5.69 -8.74 -9.80
N GLN A 16 4.63 -8.37 -9.09
CA GLN A 16 3.31 -9.00 -9.22
C GLN A 16 2.42 -8.29 -10.25
N ASP A 17 2.93 -7.23 -10.88
CA ASP A 17 2.20 -6.43 -11.85
C ASP A 17 0.91 -5.84 -11.25
N ILE A 18 1.00 -5.38 -10.00
CA ILE A 18 -0.11 -4.76 -9.28
C ILE A 18 0.11 -3.25 -9.23
N THR A 19 -0.88 -2.48 -9.67
CA THR A 19 -0.82 -1.01 -9.65
C THR A 19 -1.44 -0.46 -8.37
N GLN A 20 -1.14 0.83 -8.08
CA GLN A 20 -1.79 1.53 -6.97
C GLN A 20 -3.30 1.60 -7.16
N LYS A 21 -3.75 1.75 -8.41
CA LYS A 21 -5.18 1.73 -8.74
C LYS A 21 -5.81 0.40 -8.35
N ARG A 22 -5.15 -0.70 -8.63
CA ARG A 22 -5.64 -2.03 -8.28
C ARG A 22 -5.70 -2.21 -6.77
N LEU A 23 -4.66 -1.78 -6.04
CA LEU A 23 -4.69 -1.80 -4.58
C LEU A 23 -5.83 -0.97 -4.03
N ALA A 24 -6.06 0.21 -4.61
CA ALA A 24 -7.17 1.07 -4.20
C ALA A 24 -8.52 0.36 -4.35
N GLU A 25 -8.73 -0.31 -5.47
CA GLU A 25 -9.93 -1.11 -5.72
C GLU A 25 -10.10 -2.20 -4.66
N LEU A 26 -9.03 -2.93 -4.37
CA LEU A 26 -9.06 -4.03 -3.40
C LEU A 26 -9.31 -3.53 -1.97
N LEU A 27 -8.83 -2.33 -1.65
CA LEU A 27 -8.99 -1.72 -0.34
C LEU A 27 -10.28 -0.90 -0.21
N GLY A 28 -10.96 -0.61 -1.33
CA GLY A 28 -12.13 0.24 -1.33
C GLY A 28 -11.85 1.71 -1.08
N VAL A 29 -10.69 2.19 -1.52
CA VAL A 29 -10.25 3.59 -1.33
C VAL A 29 -9.77 4.16 -2.66
N SER A 30 -9.37 5.44 -2.67
CA SER A 30 -8.86 6.09 -3.87
C SER A 30 -7.38 5.78 -4.09
N ALA A 31 -6.93 5.83 -5.34
CA ALA A 31 -5.51 5.64 -5.68
C ALA A 31 -4.61 6.70 -5.02
N PRO A 32 -4.97 8.00 -5.01
CA PRO A 32 -4.18 8.99 -4.27
C PRO A 32 -4.03 8.67 -2.79
N TYR A 33 -5.07 8.10 -2.17
CA TYR A 33 -5.01 7.70 -0.76
C TYR A 33 -4.01 6.57 -0.56
N VAL A 34 -4.01 5.57 -1.44
CA VAL A 34 -3.01 4.49 -1.41
C VAL A 34 -1.61 5.05 -1.53
N SER A 35 -1.39 5.98 -2.46
CA SER A 35 -0.10 6.65 -2.63
C SER A 35 0.33 7.35 -1.34
N ASP A 36 -0.58 8.06 -0.68
CA ASP A 36 -0.29 8.75 0.59
C ASP A 36 0.10 7.76 1.68
N ILE A 37 -0.57 6.62 1.76
CA ILE A 37 -0.25 5.57 2.74
C ILE A 37 1.16 5.02 2.48
N ILE A 38 1.44 4.67 1.24
CA ILE A 38 2.75 4.10 0.86
C ILE A 38 3.87 5.10 1.13
N ASN A 39 3.65 6.38 0.84
CA ASN A 39 4.65 7.42 1.02
C ASN A 39 4.74 7.98 2.45
N GLY A 40 3.96 7.43 3.38
CA GLY A 40 4.02 7.81 4.78
C GLY A 40 3.30 9.11 5.13
N ARG A 41 2.47 9.63 4.25
CA ARG A 41 1.69 10.86 4.50
C ARG A 41 0.47 10.61 5.37
N ARG A 42 0.04 9.38 5.51
CA ARG A 42 -1.08 8.95 6.33
C ARG A 42 -0.60 7.89 7.31
N THR A 43 -0.68 8.17 8.61
CA THR A 43 -0.11 7.31 9.65
C THR A 43 -1.09 6.94 10.77
N GLY A 44 -2.36 7.34 10.65
CA GLY A 44 -3.38 7.03 11.65
C GLY A 44 -3.76 5.55 11.69
N LYS A 45 -4.67 5.18 12.59
CA LYS A 45 -5.09 3.78 12.77
C LYS A 45 -5.63 3.15 11.50
N LYS A 46 -6.45 3.89 10.74
CA LYS A 46 -6.96 3.41 9.46
C LYS A 46 -5.84 3.13 8.47
N ALA A 47 -4.88 4.05 8.38
CA ALA A 47 -3.73 3.86 7.50
C ALA A 47 -2.94 2.62 7.88
N GLN A 48 -2.76 2.35 9.17
CA GLN A 48 -2.06 1.15 9.63
C GLN A 48 -2.83 -0.12 9.28
N GLN A 49 -4.15 -0.11 9.36
CA GLN A 49 -4.97 -1.24 8.93
C GLN A 49 -4.82 -1.49 7.43
N HIS A 50 -4.80 -0.42 6.63
CA HIS A 50 -4.58 -0.55 5.19
C HIS A 50 -3.18 -1.07 4.87
N VAL A 51 -2.16 -0.65 5.62
CA VAL A 51 -0.80 -1.18 5.47
C VAL A 51 -0.78 -2.70 5.68
N LYS A 52 -1.41 -3.18 6.74
CA LYS A 52 -1.52 -4.62 7.00
C LYS A 52 -2.22 -5.34 5.86
N HIS A 53 -3.29 -4.77 5.34
CA HIS A 53 -4.04 -5.35 4.24
C HIS A 53 -3.21 -5.40 2.96
N ILE A 54 -2.48 -4.32 2.66
CA ILE A 54 -1.57 -4.26 1.51
C ILE A 54 -0.52 -5.36 1.61
N ARG A 55 0.10 -5.52 2.77
CA ARG A 55 1.08 -6.58 3.00
C ARG A 55 0.49 -7.96 2.76
N LYS A 56 -0.74 -8.18 3.23
CA LYS A 56 -1.44 -9.45 3.04
C LYS A 56 -1.71 -9.73 1.57
N ILE A 57 -2.17 -8.71 0.83
CA ILE A 57 -2.43 -8.83 -0.61
C ILE A 57 -1.14 -9.19 -1.36
N LEU A 58 -0.04 -8.57 -1.00
CA LEU A 58 1.25 -8.77 -1.68
C LEU A 58 2.02 -9.98 -1.15
N GLY A 59 1.61 -10.56 -0.03
CA GLY A 59 2.27 -11.72 0.55
C GLY A 59 3.58 -11.39 1.25
N ILE A 60 3.68 -10.21 1.80
CA ILE A 60 4.87 -9.78 2.54
C ILE A 60 4.48 -9.40 3.98
#